data_1a871c866f5c8ed669989d91697da6a4
#
_entry.id   1a871c866f5c8ed669989d91697da6a4
#
_cell.length_a   1.000
_cell.length_b   1.000
_cell.length_c   1.000
_cell.angle_alpha   90.00
_cell.angle_beta   90.00
_cell.angle_gamma   90.00
#
_symmetry.space_group_name_H-M   'P 1'
#
loop_
_entity.id
_entity.type
_entity.pdbx_description
1 polymer ?
#
loop_
_entity_poly.entity_id
_entity_poly.type
_entity_poly.pdbx_seq_one_letter_code
_entity_poly.pdbx_strand_id
1 'polypeptide(L)'
;MVSSGWLVNAEVTVESRDGRRAGGFGSMPVGNVWAWPSAVLEPDQTERAMKEFSCEVGRLFQDSAICGHPLEIDAAAAAEYPQLASRTVAALGLPEAPPILAQLVSASPVDAAVHDAYGRLHQLNAFDTLSRDFCNQDLSAYLDDRFRGEYADRYTLRAPVSALPLYHLVGALD
;
A
#
# COMPACT_ATOMS: atom_id res chain seq x y z
N MET A 1 -4.59 1.03 -26.88
CA MET A 1 -5.07 2.30 -26.26
C MET A 1 -6.00 1.90 -25.11
N VAL A 2 -5.68 2.29 -23.87
CA VAL A 2 -6.57 2.05 -22.72
C VAL A 2 -7.65 3.12 -22.75
N SER A 3 -8.89 2.74 -23.00
CA SER A 3 -10.04 3.66 -23.08
C SER A 3 -10.72 3.93 -21.74
N SER A 4 -10.49 3.09 -20.75
CA SER A 4 -11.01 3.21 -19.38
C SER A 4 -10.12 2.46 -18.41
N GLY A 5 -10.11 2.86 -17.16
CA GLY A 5 -9.37 2.21 -16.08
C GLY A 5 -10.13 2.30 -14.77
N TRP A 6 -9.86 1.38 -13.85
CA TRP A 6 -10.45 1.37 -12.52
C TRP A 6 -9.49 1.99 -11.51
N LEU A 7 -10.05 2.81 -10.62
CA LEU A 7 -9.38 3.27 -9.40
C LEU A 7 -9.93 2.50 -8.21
N VAL A 8 -9.05 2.01 -7.38
CA VAL A 8 -9.40 1.55 -6.04
C VAL A 8 -9.19 2.70 -5.08
N ASN A 9 -10.24 3.08 -4.39
CA ASN A 9 -10.21 4.10 -3.35
C ASN A 9 -10.40 3.41 -1.99
N ALA A 10 -9.56 3.76 -1.02
CA ALA A 10 -9.65 3.30 0.34
C ALA A 10 -9.86 4.49 1.29
N GLU A 11 -10.82 4.34 2.19
CA GLU A 11 -11.02 5.24 3.33
C GLU A 11 -10.79 4.43 4.60
N VAL A 12 -9.90 4.90 5.45
CA VAL A 12 -9.52 4.25 6.70
C VAL A 12 -9.76 5.19 7.86
N THR A 13 -10.26 4.68 8.97
CA THR A 13 -10.28 5.40 10.25
C THR A 13 -9.34 4.69 11.22
N VAL A 14 -8.34 5.39 11.74
CA VAL A 14 -7.47 4.92 12.80
C VAL A 14 -7.91 5.47 14.14
N GLU A 15 -7.69 4.69 15.20
CA GLU A 15 -7.97 5.09 16.58
C GLU A 15 -6.72 4.91 17.44
N SER A 16 -6.35 5.94 18.19
CA SER A 16 -5.26 5.87 19.17
C SER A 16 -5.73 5.26 20.49
N ARG A 17 -4.80 4.84 21.33
CA ARG A 17 -5.10 4.24 22.65
C ARG A 17 -5.87 5.18 23.59
N ASP A 18 -5.77 6.50 23.40
CA ASP A 18 -6.52 7.51 24.15
C ASP A 18 -7.88 7.86 23.52
N GLY A 19 -8.31 7.12 22.47
CA GLY A 19 -9.62 7.23 21.83
C GLY A 19 -9.72 8.34 20.79
N ARG A 20 -8.64 9.04 20.43
CA ARG A 20 -8.65 9.98 19.31
C ARG A 20 -8.78 9.22 18.00
N ARG A 21 -9.52 9.80 17.05
CA ARG A 21 -9.74 9.19 15.73
C ARG A 21 -9.37 10.16 14.61
N ALA A 22 -8.87 9.60 13.52
CA ALA A 22 -8.66 10.36 12.29
C ALA A 22 -8.94 9.47 11.07
N GLY A 23 -9.53 10.08 10.03
CA GLY A 23 -9.74 9.45 8.74
C GLY A 23 -8.59 9.73 7.79
N GLY A 24 -8.30 8.78 6.90
CA GLY A 24 -7.34 8.93 5.82
C GLY A 24 -7.87 8.36 4.52
N PHE A 25 -7.26 8.76 3.42
CA PHE A 25 -7.65 8.39 2.07
C PHE A 25 -6.43 7.92 1.27
N GLY A 26 -6.63 6.87 0.47
CA GLY A 26 -5.66 6.37 -0.49
C GLY A 26 -6.33 5.96 -1.79
N SER A 27 -5.62 6.08 -2.90
CA SER A 27 -6.14 5.75 -4.23
C SER A 27 -5.04 5.22 -5.14
N MET A 28 -5.35 4.15 -5.90
CA MET A 28 -4.42 3.57 -6.88
C MET A 28 -5.18 3.03 -8.08
N PRO A 29 -4.71 3.27 -9.33
CA PRO A 29 -5.20 2.53 -10.49
C PRO A 29 -4.91 1.03 -10.35
N VAL A 30 -5.83 0.18 -10.78
CA VAL A 30 -5.63 -1.28 -10.73
C VAL A 30 -4.40 -1.70 -11.52
N GLY A 31 -4.18 -1.13 -12.71
CA GLY A 31 -2.95 -1.30 -13.48
C GLY A 31 -2.57 -2.75 -13.80
N ASN A 32 -3.56 -3.65 -13.92
CA ASN A 32 -3.36 -5.09 -14.10
C ASN A 32 -2.47 -5.45 -15.30
N VAL A 33 -2.57 -4.72 -16.39
CA VAL A 33 -1.82 -5.01 -17.63
C VAL A 33 -0.31 -4.97 -17.42
N TRP A 34 0.18 -4.07 -16.57
CA TRP A 34 1.61 -3.97 -16.25
C TRP A 34 1.99 -4.68 -14.94
N ALA A 35 1.08 -4.74 -13.97
CA ALA A 35 1.35 -5.36 -12.67
C ALA A 35 1.24 -6.89 -12.72
N TRP A 36 0.40 -7.39 -13.63
CA TRP A 36 0.17 -8.82 -13.82
C TRP A 36 0.08 -9.20 -15.31
N PRO A 37 1.19 -9.13 -16.06
CA PRO A 37 1.23 -9.58 -17.45
C PRO A 37 1.17 -11.11 -17.49
N SER A 38 -0.04 -11.66 -17.54
CA SER A 38 -0.26 -13.12 -17.60
C SER A 38 -0.21 -13.62 -19.03
N ALA A 39 0.34 -14.82 -19.23
CA ALA A 39 0.27 -15.55 -20.50
C ALA A 39 -0.93 -16.51 -20.57
N VAL A 40 -1.62 -16.73 -19.45
CA VAL A 40 -2.71 -17.72 -19.33
C VAL A 40 -4.05 -17.12 -18.92
N LEU A 41 -4.06 -15.89 -18.41
CA LEU A 41 -5.25 -15.15 -18.01
C LEU A 41 -5.51 -13.99 -18.94
N GLU A 42 -6.76 -13.76 -19.26
CA GLU A 42 -7.19 -12.56 -19.97
C GLU A 42 -7.11 -11.32 -19.06
N PRO A 43 -6.92 -10.12 -19.62
CA PRO A 43 -6.84 -8.88 -18.83
C PRO A 43 -8.02 -8.66 -17.87
N ASP A 44 -9.23 -9.01 -18.27
CA ASP A 44 -10.43 -8.89 -17.43
C ASP A 44 -10.38 -9.81 -16.20
N GLN A 45 -9.74 -10.97 -16.30
CA GLN A 45 -9.57 -11.91 -15.20
C GLN A 45 -8.56 -11.38 -14.19
N THR A 46 -7.42 -10.88 -14.66
CA THR A 46 -6.40 -10.27 -13.77
C THR A 46 -6.92 -9.00 -13.11
N GLU A 47 -7.66 -8.16 -13.83
CA GLU A 47 -8.31 -6.97 -13.26
C GLU A 47 -9.30 -7.33 -12.16
N ARG A 48 -10.19 -8.30 -12.43
CA ARG A 48 -11.16 -8.79 -11.44
C ARG A 48 -10.47 -9.33 -10.20
N ALA A 49 -9.42 -10.13 -10.37
CA ALA A 49 -8.68 -10.71 -9.25
C ALA A 49 -7.99 -9.65 -8.40
N MET A 50 -7.38 -8.63 -9.02
CA MET A 50 -6.74 -7.53 -8.29
C MET A 50 -7.75 -6.68 -7.52
N LYS A 51 -8.94 -6.44 -8.09
CA LYS A 51 -10.03 -5.74 -7.38
C LYS A 51 -10.52 -6.53 -6.18
N GLU A 52 -10.73 -7.83 -6.32
CA GLU A 52 -11.13 -8.70 -5.20
C GLU A 52 -10.05 -8.76 -4.13
N PHE A 53 -8.78 -8.90 -4.53
CA PHE A 53 -7.66 -8.88 -3.60
C PHE A 53 -7.59 -7.55 -2.82
N SER A 54 -7.84 -6.40 -3.46
CA SER A 54 -7.90 -5.10 -2.77
C SER A 54 -9.00 -5.08 -1.69
N CYS A 55 -10.16 -5.66 -1.98
CA CYS A 55 -11.24 -5.79 -0.99
C CYS A 55 -10.85 -6.68 0.19
N GLU A 56 -10.18 -7.81 -0.09
CA GLU A 56 -9.69 -8.71 0.96
C GLU A 56 -8.59 -8.05 1.82
N VAL A 57 -7.71 -7.25 1.23
CA VAL A 57 -6.74 -6.43 1.97
C VAL A 57 -7.48 -5.46 2.90
N GLY A 58 -8.52 -4.77 2.42
CA GLY A 58 -9.33 -3.90 3.28
C GLY A 58 -9.92 -4.63 4.50
N ARG A 59 -10.43 -5.85 4.30
CA ARG A 59 -10.92 -6.70 5.40
C ARG A 59 -9.80 -7.12 6.36
N LEU A 60 -8.63 -7.49 5.82
CA LEU A 60 -7.47 -7.85 6.64
C LEU A 60 -7.07 -6.70 7.58
N PHE A 61 -7.06 -5.46 7.10
CA PHE A 61 -6.76 -4.29 7.93
C PHE A 61 -7.88 -4.00 8.94
N GLN A 62 -9.14 -4.14 8.56
CA GLN A 62 -10.28 -3.95 9.45
C GLN A 62 -10.28 -4.94 10.62
N ASP A 63 -9.91 -6.20 10.36
CA ASP A 63 -9.88 -7.27 11.37
C ASP A 63 -8.57 -7.30 12.17
N SER A 64 -7.59 -6.46 11.81
CA SER A 64 -6.28 -6.42 12.45
C SER A 64 -6.38 -5.81 13.85
N ALA A 65 -5.78 -6.50 14.82
CA ALA A 65 -5.58 -6.00 16.19
C ALA A 65 -4.19 -5.35 16.38
N ILE A 66 -3.42 -5.16 15.31
CA ILE A 66 -2.05 -4.64 15.38
C ILE A 66 -2.12 -3.15 15.67
N CYS A 67 -1.38 -2.71 16.69
CA CYS A 67 -1.23 -1.32 17.06
C CYS A 67 0.23 -0.90 16.86
N GLY A 68 0.46 0.16 16.10
CA GLY A 68 1.81 0.65 15.83
C GLY A 68 1.82 1.78 14.83
N HIS A 69 3.01 2.09 14.34
CA HIS A 69 3.19 2.95 13.19
C HIS A 69 2.67 2.25 11.90
N PRO A 70 2.17 2.97 10.89
CA PRO A 70 1.77 2.38 9.61
C PRO A 70 2.77 1.37 9.02
N LEU A 71 4.06 1.67 9.00
CA LEU A 71 5.09 0.73 8.52
C LEU A 71 5.05 -0.64 9.23
N GLU A 72 4.73 -0.67 10.53
CA GLU A 72 4.63 -1.91 11.30
C GLU A 72 3.35 -2.67 10.97
N ILE A 73 2.25 -1.93 10.80
CA ILE A 73 0.95 -2.47 10.43
C ILE A 73 1.02 -3.07 9.02
N ASP A 74 1.58 -2.32 8.07
CA ASP A 74 1.69 -2.72 6.67
C ASP A 74 2.64 -3.91 6.50
N ALA A 75 3.78 -3.93 7.21
CA ALA A 75 4.70 -5.05 7.18
C ALA A 75 4.06 -6.35 7.70
N ALA A 76 3.27 -6.24 8.77
CA ALA A 76 2.54 -7.39 9.30
C ALA A 76 1.43 -7.85 8.35
N ALA A 77 0.68 -6.94 7.74
CA ALA A 77 -0.33 -7.27 6.73
C ALA A 77 0.29 -7.90 5.48
N ALA A 78 1.43 -7.39 5.01
CA ALA A 78 2.12 -7.90 3.82
C ALA A 78 2.58 -9.37 3.99
N ALA A 79 2.86 -9.81 5.20
CA ALA A 79 3.18 -11.22 5.48
C ALA A 79 2.01 -12.18 5.14
N GLU A 80 0.78 -11.70 5.20
CA GLU A 80 -0.44 -12.46 4.91
C GLU A 80 -0.82 -12.45 3.41
N TYR A 81 -0.26 -11.56 2.60
CA TYR A 81 -0.65 -11.39 1.20
C TYR A 81 -0.50 -12.65 0.34
N PRO A 82 0.54 -13.49 0.46
CA PRO A 82 0.63 -14.72 -0.34
C PRO A 82 -0.51 -15.69 -0.08
N GLN A 83 -0.94 -15.81 1.19
CA GLN A 83 -2.05 -16.66 1.57
C GLN A 83 -3.39 -16.06 1.09
N LEU A 84 -3.54 -14.74 1.22
CA LEU A 84 -4.69 -14.00 0.73
C LEU A 84 -4.84 -14.16 -0.79
N ALA A 85 -3.75 -14.01 -1.54
CA ALA A 85 -3.70 -14.22 -2.98
C ALA A 85 -4.15 -15.64 -3.38
N SER A 86 -3.68 -16.65 -2.65
CA SER A 86 -4.08 -18.05 -2.88
C SER A 86 -5.58 -18.26 -2.66
N ARG A 87 -6.16 -17.65 -1.62
CA ARG A 87 -7.61 -17.70 -1.37
C ARG A 87 -8.40 -16.99 -2.47
N THR A 88 -7.94 -15.82 -2.90
CA THR A 88 -8.60 -15.02 -3.95
C THR A 88 -8.70 -15.80 -5.26
N VAL A 89 -7.61 -16.42 -5.71
CA VAL A 89 -7.64 -17.19 -6.97
C VAL A 89 -8.44 -18.48 -6.85
N ALA A 90 -8.41 -19.13 -5.69
CA ALA A 90 -9.25 -20.32 -5.46
C ALA A 90 -10.73 -19.97 -5.51
N ALA A 91 -11.16 -18.84 -4.92
CA ALA A 91 -12.53 -18.37 -4.95
C ALA A 91 -12.99 -17.97 -6.37
N LEU A 92 -12.07 -17.49 -7.21
CA LEU A 92 -12.34 -17.09 -8.59
C LEU A 92 -12.13 -18.22 -9.61
N GLY A 93 -11.60 -19.38 -9.19
CA GLY A 93 -11.29 -20.51 -10.06
C GLY A 93 -10.19 -20.23 -11.08
N LEU A 94 -9.20 -19.38 -10.70
CA LEU A 94 -8.11 -19.00 -11.60
C LEU A 94 -6.92 -19.96 -11.47
N PRO A 95 -6.18 -20.22 -12.57
CA PRO A 95 -5.05 -21.16 -12.58
C PRO A 95 -3.75 -20.61 -12.00
N GLU A 96 -3.63 -19.28 -11.84
CA GLU A 96 -2.41 -18.66 -11.27
C GLU A 96 -2.76 -17.55 -10.28
N ALA A 97 -1.87 -17.36 -9.30
CA ALA A 97 -2.01 -16.32 -8.29
C ALA A 97 -1.42 -14.98 -8.78
N PRO A 98 -1.94 -13.83 -8.28
CA PRO A 98 -1.34 -12.53 -8.57
C PRO A 98 0.12 -12.50 -8.14
N PRO A 99 1.03 -12.07 -9.01
CA PRO A 99 2.44 -11.89 -8.65
C PRO A 99 2.58 -10.83 -7.56
N ILE A 100 3.72 -10.82 -6.88
CA ILE A 100 3.94 -9.93 -5.73
C ILE A 100 3.70 -8.46 -6.07
N LEU A 101 4.05 -8.03 -7.29
CA LEU A 101 3.79 -6.66 -7.74
C LEU A 101 2.30 -6.35 -7.80
N ALA A 102 1.47 -7.27 -8.32
CA ALA A 102 0.04 -7.10 -8.37
C ALA A 102 -0.59 -7.07 -6.97
N GLN A 103 -0.07 -7.88 -6.03
CA GLN A 103 -0.50 -7.86 -4.63
C GLN A 103 -0.21 -6.50 -3.99
N LEU A 104 1.02 -5.98 -4.17
CA LEU A 104 1.43 -4.68 -3.60
C LEU A 104 0.66 -3.51 -4.21
N VAL A 105 0.46 -3.50 -5.53
CA VAL A 105 -0.35 -2.47 -6.21
C VAL A 105 -1.78 -2.48 -5.68
N SER A 106 -2.37 -3.67 -5.51
CA SER A 106 -3.74 -3.82 -5.00
C SER A 106 -3.87 -3.39 -3.53
N ALA A 107 -2.81 -3.51 -2.73
CA ALA A 107 -2.79 -3.12 -1.32
C ALA A 107 -2.49 -1.62 -1.11
N SER A 108 -1.80 -0.96 -2.06
CA SER A 108 -1.33 0.42 -1.90
C SER A 108 -2.40 1.46 -1.55
N PRO A 109 -3.68 1.37 -1.98
CA PRO A 109 -4.70 2.31 -1.50
C PRO A 109 -4.93 2.27 0.00
N VAL A 110 -4.91 1.07 0.59
CA VAL A 110 -5.10 0.90 2.04
C VAL A 110 -3.88 1.38 2.80
N ASP A 111 -2.68 1.01 2.36
CA ASP A 111 -1.39 1.50 2.88
C ASP A 111 -1.35 3.04 2.90
N ALA A 112 -1.61 3.68 1.77
CA ALA A 112 -1.65 5.14 1.68
C ALA A 112 -2.69 5.76 2.62
N ALA A 113 -3.89 5.16 2.73
CA ALA A 113 -4.95 5.64 3.61
C ALA A 113 -4.58 5.53 5.10
N VAL A 114 -3.88 4.46 5.51
CA VAL A 114 -3.41 4.28 6.89
C VAL A 114 -2.34 5.32 7.22
N HIS A 115 -1.39 5.58 6.33
CA HIS A 115 -0.38 6.63 6.49
C HIS A 115 -1.00 8.03 6.58
N ASP A 116 -1.97 8.36 5.71
CA ASP A 116 -2.68 9.64 5.75
C ASP A 116 -3.47 9.79 7.06
N ALA A 117 -4.20 8.76 7.48
CA ALA A 117 -4.94 8.76 8.74
C ALA A 117 -4.03 8.95 9.95
N TYR A 118 -2.87 8.28 9.97
CA TYR A 118 -1.90 8.38 11.04
C TYR A 118 -1.30 9.79 11.14
N GLY A 119 -0.89 10.37 10.01
CA GLY A 119 -0.41 11.76 9.97
C GLY A 119 -1.46 12.73 10.51
N ARG A 120 -2.73 12.61 10.07
CA ARG A 120 -3.84 13.44 10.56
C ARG A 120 -4.12 13.24 12.04
N LEU A 121 -4.01 12.01 12.56
CA LEU A 121 -4.15 11.73 13.98
C LEU A 121 -3.16 12.51 14.84
N HIS A 122 -1.94 12.67 14.33
CA HIS A 122 -0.86 13.43 14.96
C HIS A 122 -0.83 14.91 14.57
N GLN A 123 -1.73 15.37 13.66
CA GLN A 123 -1.74 16.72 13.10
C GLN A 123 -0.42 17.09 12.39
N LEU A 124 0.18 16.11 11.73
CA LEU A 124 1.44 16.20 10.99
C LEU A 124 1.24 15.71 9.55
N ASN A 125 2.18 16.08 8.67
CA ASN A 125 2.33 15.39 7.42
C ASN A 125 2.79 13.96 7.69
N ALA A 126 2.29 12.97 6.94
CA ALA A 126 2.67 11.57 7.13
C ALA A 126 4.21 11.36 7.04
N PHE A 127 4.91 12.10 6.18
CA PHE A 127 6.38 12.06 6.10
C PHE A 127 7.10 12.58 7.35
N ASP A 128 6.46 13.40 8.18
CA ASP A 128 7.03 13.91 9.43
C ASP A 128 6.88 12.90 10.59
N THR A 129 6.18 11.78 10.36
CA THR A 129 6.01 10.71 11.34
C THR A 129 6.98 9.53 11.17
N LEU A 130 8.01 9.66 10.33
CA LEU A 130 8.93 8.58 9.98
C LEU A 130 10.16 8.48 10.89
N SER A 131 10.19 9.23 12.00
CA SER A 131 11.31 9.25 12.95
C SER A 131 11.13 8.22 14.09
N ARG A 132 12.18 8.06 14.87
CA ARG A 132 12.18 7.22 16.07
C ARG A 132 11.13 7.63 17.14
N ASP A 133 10.60 8.84 17.04
CA ASP A 133 9.58 9.33 17.98
C ASP A 133 8.21 8.73 17.70
N PHE A 134 8.01 8.18 16.49
CA PHE A 134 6.75 7.61 16.01
C PHE A 134 6.86 6.12 15.69
N CYS A 135 8.02 5.67 15.16
CA CYS A 135 8.25 4.27 14.78
C CYS A 135 8.82 3.49 15.98
N ASN A 136 8.22 2.35 16.34
CA ASN A 136 8.76 1.49 17.40
C ASN A 136 9.95 0.66 16.92
N GLN A 137 10.06 0.43 15.59
CA GLN A 137 11.13 -0.36 14.98
C GLN A 137 11.94 0.51 14.03
N ASP A 138 13.24 0.25 13.96
CA ASP A 138 14.13 0.86 12.99
C ASP A 138 14.07 0.14 11.63
N LEU A 139 14.76 0.67 10.64
CA LEU A 139 14.73 0.11 9.28
C LEU A 139 15.36 -1.28 9.18
N SER A 140 16.10 -1.76 10.17
CA SER A 140 16.64 -3.12 10.14
C SER A 140 15.56 -4.19 10.26
N ALA A 141 14.40 -3.86 10.82
CA ALA A 141 13.24 -4.76 10.89
C ALA A 141 12.60 -5.02 9.51
N TYR A 142 12.80 -4.12 8.56
CA TYR A 142 12.18 -4.18 7.22
C TYR A 142 13.18 -4.49 6.10
N LEU A 143 14.46 -4.16 6.32
CA LEU A 143 15.51 -4.30 5.33
C LEU A 143 16.55 -5.33 5.78
N ASP A 144 17.65 -4.87 6.36
CA ASP A 144 18.72 -5.73 6.90
C ASP A 144 19.52 -5.03 8.00
N ASP A 145 20.42 -5.76 8.66
CA ASP A 145 21.20 -5.28 9.79
C ASP A 145 22.06 -4.02 9.53
N ARG A 146 22.31 -3.66 8.28
CA ARG A 146 23.06 -2.43 7.92
C ARG A 146 22.29 -1.16 8.30
N PHE A 147 20.97 -1.27 8.42
CA PHE A 147 20.07 -0.16 8.78
C PHE A 147 19.72 -0.11 10.27
N ARG A 148 20.47 -0.81 11.11
CA ARG A 148 20.23 -0.83 12.55
C ARG A 148 20.42 0.56 13.16
N GLY A 149 19.41 1.02 13.89
CA GLY A 149 19.35 2.34 14.50
C GLY A 149 19.00 3.47 13.52
N GLU A 150 18.67 3.15 12.26
CA GLU A 150 18.25 4.13 11.26
C GLU A 150 16.74 4.13 11.09
N TYR A 151 16.18 5.32 10.86
CA TYR A 151 14.75 5.54 10.63
C TYR A 151 14.56 6.24 9.28
N ALA A 152 13.35 6.12 8.70
CA ALA A 152 13.10 6.59 7.34
C ALA A 152 13.22 8.12 7.20
N ASP A 153 13.06 8.90 8.28
CA ASP A 153 13.25 10.35 8.30
C ASP A 153 14.69 10.79 7.92
N ARG A 154 15.68 9.90 8.05
CA ARG A 154 17.05 10.15 7.57
C ARG A 154 17.12 10.27 6.05
N TYR A 155 16.20 9.65 5.33
CA TYR A 155 16.18 9.54 3.87
C TYR A 155 15.10 10.41 3.22
N THR A 156 14.35 11.17 4.01
CA THR A 156 13.30 12.07 3.55
C THR A 156 13.68 13.52 3.79
N LEU A 157 13.14 14.43 2.98
CA LEU A 157 13.30 15.86 3.20
C LEU A 157 12.35 16.33 4.30
N ARG A 158 12.88 17.03 5.31
CA ARG A 158 12.07 17.60 6.39
C ARG A 158 11.20 18.79 5.94
N ALA A 159 11.61 19.47 4.88
CA ALA A 159 10.85 20.56 4.30
C ALA A 159 10.60 20.27 2.83
N PRO A 160 9.36 20.44 2.34
CA PRO A 160 9.08 20.30 0.92
C PRO A 160 9.93 21.26 0.09
N VAL A 161 10.42 20.81 -1.07
CA VAL A 161 11.07 21.70 -2.04
C VAL A 161 10.02 22.58 -2.71
N SER A 162 10.37 23.80 -3.05
CA SER A 162 9.47 24.77 -3.67
C SER A 162 9.06 24.38 -5.11
N ALA A 163 9.85 23.56 -5.77
CA ALA A 163 9.59 23.05 -7.11
C ALA A 163 10.23 21.68 -7.29
N LEU A 164 9.53 20.79 -7.99
CA LEU A 164 10.06 19.49 -8.41
C LEU A 164 10.39 19.55 -9.90
N PRO A 165 11.54 19.02 -10.35
CA PRO A 165 11.79 18.83 -11.77
C PRO A 165 10.79 17.83 -12.33
N LEU A 166 10.19 18.15 -13.46
CA LEU A 166 9.31 17.24 -14.17
C LEU A 166 10.11 16.24 -15.00
N TYR A 167 9.79 14.99 -14.89
CA TYR A 167 10.16 13.97 -15.85
C TYR A 167 8.91 13.59 -16.63
N HIS A 168 8.94 13.75 -17.95
CA HIS A 168 7.85 13.35 -18.82
C HIS A 168 8.37 12.34 -19.84
N LEU A 169 7.80 11.13 -19.78
CA LEU A 169 8.09 10.08 -20.75
C LEU A 169 7.10 10.21 -21.91
N VAL A 170 7.62 10.37 -23.12
CA VAL A 170 6.83 10.28 -24.34
C VAL A 170 7.13 8.94 -24.99
N GLY A 171 6.12 8.07 -25.07
CA GLY A 171 6.22 6.78 -25.74
C GLY A 171 6.19 6.95 -27.27
N ALA A 172 6.85 6.04 -27.99
CA ALA A 172 6.88 6.06 -29.46
C ALA A 172 5.54 5.71 -30.11
N LEU A 173 4.57 5.21 -29.34
CA LEU A 173 3.25 4.77 -29.80
C LEU A 173 2.08 5.53 -29.14
N ASP A 174 2.38 6.62 -28.44
CA ASP A 174 1.39 7.49 -27.80
C ASP A 174 0.79 8.49 -28.79
#